data_096ea9c60d8190c4d9cb1cf922d95854
#
_entry.id   096ea9c60d8190c4d9cb1cf922d95854
#
_cell.length_a   1.000
_cell.length_b   1.000
_cell.length_c   1.000
_cell.angle_alpha   90.00
_cell.angle_beta   90.00
_cell.angle_gamma   90.00
#
_symmetry.space_group_name_H-M   'P 1'
#
loop_
_entity.id
_entity.type
_entity.pdbx_description
1 polymer ?
#
loop_
_entity_poly.entity_id
_entity_poly.type
_entity_poly.pdbx_seq_one_letter_code
_entity_poly.pdbx_strand_id
1 'polypeptide(L)'
;MTVHLALLSDVHANLHALDAVLADIASRPSVAATYHLGDLVGYQAHPNAVIARLAERGIAGVSGNYDSTVAHRYKHCGCRADTPEQEALAHESFAWTLATVTEASRAALAALPFRLALKPLGGHVSGPTLHLMHATPMNNLVYVTEDRTDDFLRKMGEQVA
;
A
#
# COMPACT_ATOMS: atom_id res chain seq x y z
N MET A 1 -4.19 -26.68 -8.09
CA MET A 1 -2.83 -26.09 -7.98
C MET A 1 -2.90 -24.93 -7.01
N THR A 2 -1.96 -24.83 -6.07
CA THR A 2 -1.85 -23.67 -5.16
C THR A 2 -1.07 -22.58 -5.87
N VAL A 3 -1.60 -21.34 -5.87
CA VAL A 3 -0.93 -20.14 -6.40
C VAL A 3 -0.45 -19.32 -5.22
N HIS A 4 0.83 -18.98 -5.19
CA HIS A 4 1.41 -18.12 -4.17
C HIS A 4 1.51 -16.69 -4.71
N LEU A 5 1.06 -15.73 -3.92
CA LEU A 5 1.19 -14.29 -4.18
C LEU A 5 2.09 -13.68 -3.10
N ALA A 6 2.98 -12.78 -3.48
CA ALA A 6 3.71 -11.94 -2.53
C ALA A 6 2.95 -10.61 -2.38
N LEU A 7 2.71 -10.20 -1.13
CA LEU A 7 2.08 -8.94 -0.80
C LEU A 7 3.07 -8.09 0.01
N LEU A 8 3.33 -6.88 -0.44
CA LEU A 8 4.18 -5.87 0.22
C LEU A 8 3.29 -4.76 0.75
N SER A 9 3.60 -4.21 1.90
CA SER A 9 2.88 -3.06 2.46
C SER A 9 3.84 -2.14 3.18
N ASP A 10 3.48 -0.85 3.29
CA ASP A 10 4.13 0.11 4.19
C ASP A 10 5.65 0.21 3.95
N VAL A 11 6.02 0.34 2.67
CA VAL A 11 7.43 0.47 2.23
C VAL A 11 8.05 1.77 2.74
N HIS A 12 7.24 2.84 2.85
CA HIS A 12 7.62 4.11 3.43
C HIS A 12 8.99 4.64 2.96
N ALA A 13 9.18 4.74 1.65
CA ALA A 13 10.40 5.26 1.02
C ALA A 13 11.70 4.53 1.43
N ASN A 14 11.62 3.30 2.00
CA ASN A 14 12.76 2.48 2.38
C ASN A 14 13.23 1.62 1.19
N LEU A 15 13.99 2.24 0.26
CA LEU A 15 14.48 1.57 -0.94
C LEU A 15 15.34 0.33 -0.62
N HIS A 16 16.17 0.41 0.41
CA HIS A 16 17.07 -0.69 0.76
C HIS A 16 16.31 -1.91 1.26
N ALA A 17 15.31 -1.70 2.11
CA ALA A 17 14.43 -2.79 2.55
C ALA A 17 13.62 -3.35 1.37
N LEU A 18 13.08 -2.49 0.50
CA LEU A 18 12.37 -2.92 -0.70
C LEU A 18 13.25 -3.80 -1.59
N ASP A 19 14.48 -3.40 -1.87
CA ASP A 19 15.40 -4.17 -2.69
C ASP A 19 15.72 -5.53 -2.10
N ALA A 20 15.93 -5.62 -0.77
CA ALA A 20 16.15 -6.87 -0.09
C ALA A 20 14.94 -7.82 -0.17
N VAL A 21 13.74 -7.28 0.04
CA VAL A 21 12.49 -8.05 -0.09
C VAL A 21 12.24 -8.52 -1.52
N LEU A 22 12.48 -7.66 -2.52
CA LEU A 22 12.35 -8.04 -3.93
C LEU A 22 13.35 -9.13 -4.34
N ALA A 23 14.57 -9.11 -3.79
CA ALA A 23 15.56 -10.17 -4.00
C ALA A 23 15.11 -11.50 -3.37
N ASP A 24 14.55 -11.47 -2.16
CA ASP A 24 13.99 -12.66 -1.51
C ASP A 24 12.81 -13.23 -2.33
N ILE A 25 11.87 -12.38 -2.77
CA ILE A 25 10.76 -12.81 -3.64
C ILE A 25 11.28 -13.47 -4.92
N ALA A 26 12.27 -12.87 -5.58
CA ALA A 26 12.85 -13.39 -6.81
C ALA A 26 13.52 -14.77 -6.61
N SER A 27 13.98 -15.09 -5.40
CA SER A 27 14.53 -16.40 -5.05
C SER A 27 13.46 -17.49 -4.84
N ARG A 28 12.16 -17.15 -4.87
CA ARG A 28 11.02 -18.04 -4.59
C ARG A 28 10.25 -18.38 -5.86
N PRO A 29 10.61 -19.44 -6.59
CA PRO A 29 9.98 -19.76 -7.89
C PRO A 29 8.49 -20.11 -7.81
N SER A 30 7.97 -20.36 -6.60
CA SER A 30 6.55 -20.60 -6.38
C SER A 30 5.70 -19.33 -6.35
N VAL A 31 6.29 -18.14 -6.26
CA VAL A 31 5.56 -16.86 -6.27
C VAL A 31 5.18 -16.51 -7.71
N ALA A 32 3.88 -16.52 -7.98
CA ALA A 32 3.33 -16.27 -9.32
C ALA A 32 3.16 -14.79 -9.64
N ALA A 33 2.91 -13.94 -8.63
CA ALA A 33 2.77 -12.50 -8.78
C ALA A 33 3.07 -11.78 -7.47
N THR A 34 3.44 -10.50 -7.59
CA THR A 34 3.71 -9.60 -6.46
C THR A 34 2.82 -8.36 -6.58
N TYR A 35 2.25 -7.92 -5.46
CA TYR A 35 1.45 -6.69 -5.35
C TYR A 35 1.88 -5.89 -4.13
N HIS A 36 1.67 -4.57 -4.17
CA HIS A 36 1.80 -3.73 -2.99
C HIS A 36 0.43 -3.26 -2.47
N LEU A 37 0.34 -3.07 -1.16
CA LEU A 37 -0.89 -2.65 -0.48
C LEU A 37 -0.86 -1.16 -0.08
N GLY A 38 0.04 -0.38 -0.64
CA GLY A 38 0.12 1.06 -0.39
C GLY A 38 1.16 1.47 0.65
N ASP A 39 1.14 2.75 0.98
CA ASP A 39 2.09 3.48 1.81
C ASP A 39 3.53 3.32 1.31
N LEU A 40 3.71 3.70 0.02
CA LEU A 40 5.00 3.64 -0.67
C LEU A 40 5.95 4.74 -0.22
N VAL A 41 5.42 5.90 0.17
CA VAL A 41 6.18 7.10 0.52
C VAL A 41 6.02 7.46 2.00
N GLY A 42 6.81 8.43 2.46
CA GLY A 42 6.82 8.88 3.84
C GLY A 42 7.93 8.26 4.69
N TYR A 43 8.23 8.89 5.79
CA TYR A 43 9.18 8.51 6.84
C TYR A 43 10.65 8.33 6.41
N GLN A 44 10.95 7.65 5.32
CA GLN A 44 12.31 7.36 4.86
C GLN A 44 12.73 8.23 3.66
N ALA A 45 14.00 8.07 3.22
CA ALA A 45 14.69 9.06 2.40
C ALA A 45 14.52 8.91 0.88
N HIS A 46 13.89 7.84 0.36
CA HIS A 46 13.95 7.52 -1.08
C HIS A 46 12.56 7.40 -1.74
N PRO A 47 11.61 8.37 -1.58
CA PRO A 47 10.23 8.20 -2.07
C PRO A 47 10.15 8.01 -3.59
N ASN A 48 10.88 8.82 -4.35
CA ASN A 48 10.85 8.72 -5.82
C ASN A 48 11.48 7.42 -6.33
N ALA A 49 12.54 6.95 -5.69
CA ALA A 49 13.23 5.73 -6.07
C ALA A 49 12.40 4.46 -5.77
N VAL A 50 11.64 4.45 -4.68
CA VAL A 50 10.71 3.35 -4.37
C VAL A 50 9.62 3.26 -5.43
N ILE A 51 8.99 4.38 -5.81
CA ILE A 51 7.97 4.43 -6.86
C ILE A 51 8.54 3.92 -8.20
N ALA A 52 9.72 4.42 -8.59
CA ALA A 52 10.40 4.00 -9.82
C ALA A 52 10.71 2.49 -9.79
N ARG A 53 11.22 1.98 -8.67
CA ARG A 53 11.58 0.57 -8.53
C ARG A 53 10.38 -0.36 -8.68
N LEU A 54 9.24 -0.03 -8.09
CA LEU A 54 8.01 -0.83 -8.24
C LEU A 54 7.49 -0.79 -9.68
N ALA A 55 7.55 0.37 -10.34
CA ALA A 55 7.18 0.53 -11.74
C ALA A 55 8.11 -0.27 -12.67
N GLU A 56 9.43 -0.21 -12.48
CA GLU A 56 10.43 -0.99 -13.23
C GLU A 56 10.20 -2.50 -13.12
N ARG A 57 9.74 -2.96 -11.97
CA ARG A 57 9.44 -4.36 -11.70
C ARG A 57 8.03 -4.77 -12.12
N GLY A 58 7.21 -3.84 -12.63
CA GLY A 58 5.82 -4.11 -13.01
C GLY A 58 4.93 -4.53 -11.85
N ILE A 59 5.25 -4.10 -10.61
CA ILE A 59 4.51 -4.46 -9.41
C ILE A 59 3.34 -3.49 -9.26
N ALA A 60 2.13 -3.98 -9.50
CA ALA A 60 0.90 -3.23 -9.30
C ALA A 60 0.46 -3.27 -7.83
N GLY A 61 -0.41 -2.32 -7.45
CA GLY A 61 -0.94 -2.29 -6.09
C GLY A 61 -2.01 -1.23 -5.90
N VAL A 62 -2.24 -0.88 -4.64
CA VAL A 62 -3.28 0.06 -4.22
C VAL A 62 -2.68 1.26 -3.48
N SER A 63 -3.45 2.34 -3.36
CA SER A 63 -3.05 3.54 -2.64
C SER A 63 -3.21 3.35 -1.13
N GLY A 64 -2.16 3.67 -0.37
CA GLY A 64 -2.23 3.87 1.07
C GLY A 64 -2.71 5.28 1.45
N ASN A 65 -2.84 5.55 2.75
CA ASN A 65 -3.22 6.89 3.21
C ASN A 65 -2.11 7.91 2.94
N TYR A 66 -0.86 7.53 3.13
CA TYR A 66 0.27 8.42 2.87
C TYR A 66 0.39 8.73 1.37
N ASP A 67 0.20 7.73 0.51
CA ASP A 67 0.25 7.90 -0.94
C ASP A 67 -0.82 8.88 -1.42
N SER A 68 -2.08 8.69 -0.99
CA SER A 68 -3.21 9.53 -1.39
C SER A 68 -3.07 10.98 -0.88
N THR A 69 -2.60 11.16 0.36
CA THR A 69 -2.45 12.50 0.95
C THR A 69 -1.30 13.27 0.31
N VAL A 70 -0.20 12.60 -0.06
CA VAL A 70 0.91 13.18 -0.82
C VAL A 70 0.48 13.47 -2.26
N ALA A 71 -0.23 12.56 -2.92
CA ALA A 71 -0.72 12.74 -4.29
C ALA A 71 -1.58 14.00 -4.42
N HIS A 72 -2.49 14.22 -3.48
CA HIS A 72 -3.44 15.33 -3.50
C HIS A 72 -3.01 16.56 -2.69
N ARG A 73 -1.78 16.59 -2.18
CA ARG A 73 -1.21 17.72 -1.40
C ARG A 73 -2.08 18.08 -0.19
N TYR A 74 -2.56 17.10 0.54
CA TYR A 74 -3.33 17.34 1.76
C TYR A 74 -2.43 17.96 2.85
N LYS A 75 -3.05 18.52 3.89
CA LYS A 75 -2.31 19.21 4.95
C LYS A 75 -1.58 18.27 5.92
N HIS A 76 -1.97 17.00 5.98
CA HIS A 76 -1.41 15.99 6.87
C HIS A 76 -1.57 14.59 6.28
N CYS A 77 -0.74 13.65 6.74
CA CYS A 77 -0.72 12.27 6.25
C CYS A 77 -1.96 11.44 6.63
N GLY A 78 -2.74 11.85 7.63
CA GLY A 78 -3.76 11.00 8.24
C GLY A 78 -3.18 9.90 9.14
N CYS A 79 -1.92 10.00 9.52
CA CYS A 79 -1.23 9.05 10.37
C CYS A 79 -1.70 9.18 11.82
N ARG A 80 -1.74 8.07 12.53
CA ARG A 80 -1.97 8.05 13.97
C ARG A 80 -0.70 8.44 14.70
N ALA A 81 -0.83 9.32 15.68
CA ALA A 81 0.22 9.64 16.65
C ALA A 81 -0.35 9.42 18.06
N ASP A 82 0.45 8.81 18.93
CA ASP A 82 0.03 8.53 20.31
C ASP A 82 0.59 9.57 21.29
N THR A 83 1.59 10.37 20.87
CA THR A 83 2.16 11.47 21.66
C THR A 83 2.35 12.74 20.82
N PRO A 84 2.41 13.94 21.45
CA PRO A 84 2.70 15.19 20.74
C PRO A 84 4.05 15.17 20.01
N GLU A 85 5.05 14.48 20.54
CA GLU A 85 6.37 14.35 19.92
C GLU A 85 6.28 13.51 18.63
N GLN A 86 5.52 12.42 18.66
CA GLN A 86 5.26 11.60 17.46
C GLN A 86 4.50 12.40 16.40
N GLU A 87 3.51 13.20 16.81
CA GLU A 87 2.75 14.06 15.91
C GLU A 87 3.66 15.08 15.23
N ALA A 88 4.54 15.74 15.99
CA ALA A 88 5.51 16.70 15.46
C ALA A 88 6.45 16.07 14.44
N LEU A 89 7.02 14.89 14.75
CA LEU A 89 7.89 14.15 13.83
C LEU A 89 7.14 13.67 12.57
N ALA A 90 5.88 13.23 12.71
CA ALA A 90 5.04 12.85 11.57
C ALA A 90 4.77 14.04 10.65
N HIS A 91 4.51 15.22 11.20
CA HIS A 91 4.33 16.44 10.44
C HIS A 91 5.61 16.86 9.70
N GLU A 92 6.77 16.81 10.36
CA GLU A 92 8.06 17.12 9.74
C GLU A 92 8.36 16.15 8.58
N SER A 93 8.22 14.86 8.82
CA SER A 93 8.38 13.83 7.80
C SER A 93 7.43 14.03 6.62
N PHE A 94 6.17 14.37 6.88
CA PHE A 94 5.18 14.61 5.84
C PHE A 94 5.51 15.84 5.00
N ALA A 95 5.90 16.95 5.65
CA ALA A 95 6.31 18.18 4.97
C ALA A 95 7.53 17.95 4.06
N TRP A 96 8.52 17.22 4.57
CA TRP A 96 9.70 16.82 3.79
C TRP A 96 9.31 15.95 2.58
N THR A 97 8.44 14.96 2.79
CA THR A 97 7.95 14.07 1.71
C THR A 97 7.24 14.87 0.63
N LEU A 98 6.35 15.81 1.01
CA LEU A 98 5.66 16.70 0.08
C LEU A 98 6.63 17.54 -0.76
N ALA A 99 7.72 18.01 -0.17
CA ALA A 99 8.75 18.81 -0.84
C ALA A 99 9.65 17.97 -1.75
N THR A 100 9.85 16.69 -1.42
CA THR A 100 10.81 15.80 -2.10
C THR A 100 10.20 15.03 -3.27
N VAL A 101 8.90 14.66 -3.16
CA VAL A 101 8.21 13.87 -4.21
C VAL A 101 8.05 14.72 -5.46
N THR A 102 8.63 14.22 -6.59
CA THR A 102 8.54 14.87 -7.90
C THR A 102 7.11 14.85 -8.45
N GLU A 103 6.80 15.72 -9.41
CA GLU A 103 5.48 15.73 -10.04
C GLU A 103 5.19 14.41 -10.79
N ALA A 104 6.19 13.79 -11.40
CA ALA A 104 6.03 12.48 -12.02
C ALA A 104 5.67 11.39 -11.00
N SER A 105 6.37 11.36 -9.86
CA SER A 105 6.06 10.43 -8.75
C SER A 105 4.69 10.72 -8.15
N ARG A 106 4.32 11.99 -8.00
CA ARG A 106 3.01 12.41 -7.53
C ARG A 106 1.89 11.94 -8.45
N ALA A 107 2.06 12.09 -9.76
CA ALA A 107 1.11 11.59 -10.74
C ALA A 107 0.98 10.05 -10.69
N ALA A 108 2.09 9.34 -10.49
CA ALA A 108 2.05 7.89 -10.30
C ALA A 108 1.28 7.48 -9.04
N LEU A 109 1.49 8.17 -7.91
CA LEU A 109 0.70 7.94 -6.69
C LEU A 109 -0.79 8.24 -6.88
N ALA A 110 -1.12 9.32 -7.59
CA ALA A 110 -2.51 9.69 -7.87
C ALA A 110 -3.24 8.68 -8.78
N ALA A 111 -2.49 7.93 -9.58
CA ALA A 111 -3.03 6.89 -10.46
C ALA A 111 -3.27 5.55 -9.75
N LEU A 112 -2.78 5.37 -8.51
CA LEU A 112 -3.01 4.14 -7.75
C LEU A 112 -4.50 3.99 -7.42
N PRO A 113 -5.10 2.82 -7.71
CA PRO A 113 -6.48 2.55 -7.34
C PRO A 113 -6.61 2.39 -5.82
N PHE A 114 -7.78 2.71 -5.30
CA PHE A 114 -8.11 2.44 -3.89
C PHE A 114 -8.18 0.94 -3.59
N ARG A 115 -8.62 0.14 -4.56
CA ARG A 115 -8.85 -1.30 -4.42
C ARG A 115 -8.50 -2.02 -5.73
N LEU A 116 -7.91 -3.22 -5.62
CA LEU A 116 -7.78 -4.17 -6.71
C LEU A 116 -8.60 -5.43 -6.40
N ALA A 117 -9.30 -5.96 -7.40
CA ALA A 117 -10.02 -7.22 -7.33
C ALA A 117 -9.33 -8.25 -8.23
N LEU A 118 -8.70 -9.25 -7.62
CA LEU A 118 -8.00 -10.33 -8.31
C LEU A 118 -8.96 -11.52 -8.44
N LYS A 119 -9.26 -11.89 -9.68
CA LYS A 119 -10.04 -13.09 -9.99
C LYS A 119 -9.11 -14.31 -10.14
N PRO A 120 -9.57 -15.52 -9.78
CA PRO A 120 -8.79 -16.73 -10.03
C PRO A 120 -8.40 -16.87 -11.50
N LEU A 121 -7.16 -17.25 -11.76
CA LEU A 121 -6.67 -17.53 -13.12
C LEU A 121 -7.42 -18.74 -13.68
N GLY A 122 -8.02 -18.59 -14.87
CA GLY A 122 -8.56 -19.72 -15.62
C GLY A 122 -10.02 -19.68 -16.03
N GLY A 123 -10.59 -18.50 -16.33
CA GLY A 123 -11.82 -18.31 -17.13
C GLY A 123 -13.10 -19.10 -16.80
N HIS A 124 -13.00 -20.21 -16.08
CA HIS A 124 -14.09 -21.13 -15.74
C HIS A 124 -14.19 -21.42 -14.23
N VAL A 125 -13.45 -20.70 -13.39
CA VAL A 125 -13.40 -21.01 -11.96
C VAL A 125 -14.35 -20.07 -11.22
N SER A 126 -15.43 -20.62 -10.71
CA SER A 126 -16.23 -20.07 -9.62
C SER A 126 -15.42 -20.10 -8.31
N GLY A 127 -14.44 -19.22 -8.18
CA GLY A 127 -13.65 -19.06 -6.97
C GLY A 127 -13.87 -17.69 -6.35
N PRO A 128 -13.53 -17.50 -5.06
CA PRO A 128 -13.65 -16.22 -4.41
C PRO A 128 -12.73 -15.18 -5.08
N THR A 129 -13.22 -13.95 -5.20
CA THR A 129 -12.38 -12.81 -5.60
C THR A 129 -11.50 -12.40 -4.41
N LEU A 130 -10.19 -12.23 -4.64
CA LEU A 130 -9.29 -11.66 -3.64
C LEU A 130 -9.27 -10.14 -3.82
N HIS A 131 -9.72 -9.41 -2.80
CA HIS A 131 -9.68 -7.94 -2.79
C HIS A 131 -8.44 -7.47 -2.05
N LEU A 132 -7.63 -6.65 -2.74
CA LEU A 132 -6.47 -5.96 -2.15
C LEU A 132 -6.85 -4.51 -1.88
N MET A 133 -6.58 -4.05 -0.66
CA MET A 133 -6.77 -2.68 -0.20
C MET A 133 -5.82 -2.40 0.96
N HIS A 134 -5.53 -1.12 1.22
CA HIS A 134 -4.59 -0.75 2.27
C HIS A 134 -5.16 -0.97 3.69
N ALA A 135 -6.42 -0.66 3.91
CA ALA A 135 -7.05 -0.78 5.23
C ALA A 135 -8.44 -1.43 5.12
N THR A 136 -9.50 -0.64 4.95
CA THR A 136 -10.88 -1.15 4.87
C THR A 136 -11.49 -0.91 3.50
N PRO A 137 -12.57 -1.61 3.13
CA PRO A 137 -13.29 -1.34 1.87
C PRO A 137 -13.85 0.08 1.74
N MET A 138 -13.97 0.82 2.84
CA MET A 138 -14.58 2.15 2.88
C MET A 138 -13.56 3.29 2.90
N ASN A 139 -12.40 3.09 3.51
CA ASN A 139 -11.33 4.08 3.54
C ASN A 139 -9.98 3.45 3.90
N ASN A 140 -8.89 4.17 3.67
CA ASN A 140 -7.51 3.74 3.93
C ASN A 140 -6.92 4.29 5.24
N LEU A 141 -7.76 4.71 6.19
CA LEU A 141 -7.34 5.31 7.47
C LEU A 141 -7.71 4.45 8.69
N VAL A 142 -8.65 3.50 8.54
CA VAL A 142 -9.13 2.69 9.65
C VAL A 142 -8.21 1.51 9.89
N TYR A 143 -7.59 1.48 11.07
CA TYR A 143 -6.80 0.34 11.52
C TYR A 143 -7.72 -0.83 11.91
N VAL A 144 -7.47 -1.98 11.32
CA VAL A 144 -8.14 -3.24 11.64
C VAL A 144 -7.19 -4.06 12.49
N THR A 145 -7.48 -4.14 13.76
CA THR A 145 -6.70 -4.85 14.77
C THR A 145 -7.45 -6.12 15.24
N GLU A 146 -6.77 -7.02 15.92
CA GLU A 146 -7.31 -8.31 16.35
C GLU A 146 -8.49 -8.21 17.34
N ASP A 147 -8.67 -7.04 17.98
CA ASP A 147 -9.78 -6.74 18.88
C ASP A 147 -11.09 -6.36 18.18
N ARG A 148 -11.09 -6.30 16.83
CA ARG A 148 -12.31 -6.00 16.06
C ARG A 148 -13.29 -7.16 16.15
N THR A 149 -14.59 -6.82 16.34
CA THR A 149 -15.65 -7.80 16.46
C THR A 149 -15.95 -8.52 15.15
N ASP A 150 -16.47 -9.75 15.24
CA ASP A 150 -16.92 -10.51 14.06
C ASP A 150 -17.98 -9.75 13.24
N ASP A 151 -18.86 -8.98 13.92
CA ASP A 151 -19.84 -8.13 13.24
C ASP A 151 -19.19 -7.02 12.42
N PHE A 152 -18.12 -6.41 12.92
CA PHE A 152 -17.33 -5.43 12.13
C PHE A 152 -16.71 -6.09 10.91
N LEU A 153 -16.07 -7.26 11.07
CA LEU A 153 -15.42 -7.99 9.95
C LEU A 153 -16.47 -8.46 8.94
N ARG A 154 -17.63 -8.93 9.38
CA ARG A 154 -18.72 -9.32 8.48
C ARG A 154 -19.22 -8.12 7.65
N LYS A 155 -19.45 -6.96 8.30
CA LYS A 155 -19.84 -5.72 7.59
C LYS A 155 -18.80 -5.27 6.58
N MET A 156 -17.52 -5.42 6.88
CA MET A 156 -16.46 -5.17 5.89
C MET A 156 -16.57 -6.10 4.67
N GLY A 157 -16.84 -7.40 4.90
CA GLY A 157 -17.03 -8.38 3.84
C GLY A 157 -18.19 -8.03 2.92
N GLU A 158 -19.30 -7.53 3.46
CA GLU A 158 -20.48 -7.09 2.70
C GLU A 158 -20.20 -5.92 1.73
N GLN A 159 -19.15 -5.12 1.98
CA GLN A 159 -18.77 -3.99 1.12
C GLN A 159 -17.98 -4.41 -0.14
N VAL A 160 -17.55 -5.67 -0.20
CA VAL A 160 -16.76 -6.21 -1.33
C VAL A 160 -17.43 -7.41 -2.00
N ALA A 161 -18.61 -7.83 -1.50
CA ALA A 161 -19.41 -8.94 -2.04
C ALA A 161 -20.06 -8.62 -3.39
#